data_0ff80eb481f7c4abd3e8be7d378297ca
#
_entry.id   0ff80eb481f7c4abd3e8be7d378297ca
#
_cell.length_a   1.000
_cell.length_b   1.000
_cell.length_c   1.000
_cell.angle_alpha   90.00
_cell.angle_beta   90.00
_cell.angle_gamma   90.00
#
_symmetry.space_group_name_H-M   'P 1'
#
loop_
_entity.id
_entity.type
_entity.pdbx_description
1 polymer ?
#
loop_
_entity_poly.entity_id
_entity_poly.type
_entity_poly.pdbx_seq_one_letter_code
_entity_poly.pdbx_strand_id
1 'polypeptide(L)'
;MDLCLTGRMMDAAEAERSGLVSRVVPADKLMEEALSAAEKIAAMSHPAAAMAKEAINRAFETPLSEGMNVERNLFHSTFALEDRAEGMAAFIEKRKPVNKNR
;
A
#
# COMPACT_ATOMS: atom_id res chain seq x y z
N MET A 1 -2.61 14.83 19.01
CA MET A 1 -2.56 15.52 20.33
C MET A 1 -3.88 16.23 20.64
N ASP A 2 -4.35 17.14 19.76
CA ASP A 2 -5.58 17.93 19.98
C ASP A 2 -6.82 17.07 20.30
N LEU A 3 -7.17 16.11 19.46
CA LEU A 3 -8.31 15.18 19.68
C LEU A 3 -8.24 14.45 21.01
N CYS A 4 -7.02 13.97 21.37
CA CYS A 4 -6.83 13.19 22.60
C CYS A 4 -6.98 14.06 23.87
N LEU A 5 -6.55 15.31 23.83
CA LEU A 5 -6.55 16.20 24.99
C LEU A 5 -7.87 16.95 25.14
N THR A 6 -8.54 17.29 24.05
CA THR A 6 -9.80 18.05 24.09
C THR A 6 -11.04 17.15 24.09
N GLY A 7 -10.91 15.89 23.66
CA GLY A 7 -12.02 14.96 23.52
C GLY A 7 -13.01 15.36 22.42
N ARG A 8 -12.62 16.29 21.50
CA ARG A 8 -13.48 16.69 20.40
C ARG A 8 -13.66 15.56 19.38
N MET A 9 -14.76 15.59 18.65
CA MET A 9 -15.01 14.70 17.53
C MET A 9 -14.40 15.24 16.24
N MET A 10 -13.92 14.33 15.39
CA MET A 10 -13.45 14.62 14.03
C MET A 10 -14.49 14.08 13.04
N ASP A 11 -14.87 14.89 12.06
CA ASP A 11 -15.72 14.41 10.97
C ASP A 11 -14.90 13.74 9.85
N ALA A 12 -15.60 13.08 8.91
CA ALA A 12 -14.95 12.35 7.83
C ALA A 12 -14.15 13.26 6.88
N ALA A 13 -14.64 14.47 6.62
CA ALA A 13 -13.96 15.44 5.76
C ALA A 13 -12.67 15.96 6.40
N GLU A 14 -12.66 16.18 7.72
CA GLU A 14 -11.47 16.54 8.46
C GLU A 14 -10.46 15.37 8.49
N ALA A 15 -10.94 14.13 8.67
CA ALA A 15 -10.11 12.94 8.64
C ALA A 15 -9.38 12.76 7.30
N GLU A 16 -10.06 13.01 6.18
CA GLU A 16 -9.45 12.98 4.84
C GLU A 16 -8.41 14.09 4.66
N ARG A 17 -8.76 15.34 4.99
CA ARG A 17 -7.82 16.48 4.88
C ARG A 17 -6.58 16.32 5.76
N SER A 18 -6.72 15.72 6.92
CA SER A 18 -5.59 15.49 7.85
C SER A 18 -4.77 14.23 7.52
N GLY A 19 -5.17 13.44 6.52
CA GLY A 19 -4.47 12.24 6.12
C GLY A 19 -4.70 11.03 7.04
N LEU A 20 -5.72 11.07 7.92
CA LEU A 20 -6.08 9.94 8.77
C LEU A 20 -6.71 8.80 7.94
N VAL A 21 -7.49 9.15 6.93
CA VAL A 21 -8.07 8.23 5.96
C VAL A 21 -7.69 8.63 4.53
N SER A 22 -7.58 7.66 3.65
CA SER A 22 -7.16 7.88 2.25
C SER A 22 -8.28 8.38 1.35
N ARG A 23 -9.53 8.14 1.72
CA ARG A 23 -10.73 8.56 0.98
C ARG A 23 -11.97 8.52 1.85
N VAL A 24 -12.94 9.34 1.49
CA VAL A 24 -14.28 9.36 2.08
C VAL A 24 -15.29 9.03 0.98
N VAL A 25 -16.22 8.13 1.28
CA VAL A 25 -17.27 7.68 0.35
C VAL A 25 -18.61 7.69 1.06
N PRO A 26 -19.75 7.77 0.32
CA PRO A 26 -21.08 7.58 0.90
C PRO A 26 -21.19 6.23 1.63
N ALA A 27 -21.96 6.18 2.73
CA ALA A 27 -22.05 4.98 3.56
C ALA A 27 -22.56 3.75 2.81
N ASP A 28 -23.48 3.93 1.88
CA ASP A 28 -24.03 2.89 1.00
C ASP A 28 -23.01 2.34 -0.02
N LYS A 29 -21.91 3.08 -0.29
CA LYS A 29 -20.83 2.70 -1.20
C LYS A 29 -19.60 2.12 -0.49
N LEU A 30 -19.57 2.14 0.84
CA LEU A 30 -18.39 1.76 1.62
C LEU A 30 -17.91 0.33 1.30
N MET A 31 -18.81 -0.64 1.30
CA MET A 31 -18.44 -2.04 1.04
C MET A 31 -18.00 -2.27 -0.39
N GLU A 32 -18.63 -1.64 -1.36
CA GLU A 32 -18.26 -1.71 -2.77
C GLU A 32 -16.83 -1.18 -2.98
N GLU A 33 -16.53 0.00 -2.45
CA GLU A 33 -15.21 0.63 -2.55
C GLU A 33 -14.13 -0.16 -1.80
N ALA A 34 -14.44 -0.67 -0.61
CA ALA A 34 -13.50 -1.47 0.16
C ALA A 34 -13.15 -2.78 -0.55
N LEU A 35 -14.14 -3.49 -1.07
CA LEU A 35 -13.93 -4.73 -1.84
C LEU A 35 -13.18 -4.47 -3.13
N SER A 36 -13.52 -3.41 -3.88
CA SER A 36 -12.79 -3.01 -5.08
C SER A 36 -11.31 -2.73 -4.79
N ALA A 37 -10.99 -2.05 -3.69
CA ALA A 37 -9.62 -1.82 -3.27
C ALA A 37 -8.91 -3.14 -2.88
N ALA A 38 -9.58 -4.01 -2.14
CA ALA A 38 -9.05 -5.31 -1.73
C ALA A 38 -8.77 -6.22 -2.94
N GLU A 39 -9.66 -6.27 -3.92
CA GLU A 39 -9.47 -7.03 -5.17
C GLU A 39 -8.28 -6.54 -5.96
N LYS A 40 -8.07 -5.22 -6.06
CA LYS A 40 -6.89 -4.65 -6.72
C LYS A 40 -5.59 -5.08 -6.03
N ILE A 41 -5.58 -5.07 -4.69
CA ILE A 41 -4.41 -5.51 -3.92
C ILE A 41 -4.20 -7.02 -4.07
N ALA A 42 -5.27 -7.81 -4.01
CA ALA A 42 -5.22 -9.26 -4.16
C ALA A 42 -4.74 -9.72 -5.55
N ALA A 43 -4.91 -8.89 -6.57
CA ALA A 43 -4.41 -9.14 -7.92
C ALA A 43 -2.90 -8.88 -8.08
N MET A 44 -2.26 -8.21 -7.10
CA MET A 44 -0.81 -7.97 -7.12
C MET A 44 -0.05 -9.19 -6.60
N SER A 45 1.27 -9.23 -6.86
CA SER A 45 2.16 -10.22 -6.22
C SER A 45 2.14 -10.02 -4.70
N HIS A 46 1.74 -11.03 -3.94
CA HIS A 46 1.66 -10.95 -2.48
C HIS A 46 3.01 -10.64 -1.82
N PRO A 47 4.13 -11.31 -2.18
CA PRO A 47 5.42 -10.97 -1.60
C PRO A 47 5.84 -9.54 -1.93
N ALA A 48 5.58 -9.04 -3.14
CA ALA A 48 5.89 -7.66 -3.49
C ALA A 48 5.03 -6.66 -2.70
N ALA A 49 3.73 -6.92 -2.55
CA ALA A 49 2.83 -6.08 -1.74
C ALA A 49 3.24 -6.08 -0.24
N ALA A 50 3.67 -7.22 0.30
CA ALA A 50 4.18 -7.32 1.67
C ALA A 50 5.46 -6.51 1.86
N MET A 51 6.42 -6.58 0.93
CA MET A 51 7.65 -5.80 0.95
C MET A 51 7.36 -4.29 0.85
N ALA A 52 6.43 -3.89 -0.01
CA ALA A 52 6.01 -2.49 -0.11
C ALA A 52 5.41 -1.99 1.20
N LYS A 53 4.53 -2.77 1.84
CA LYS A 53 3.94 -2.45 3.15
C LYS A 53 5.01 -2.34 4.24
N GLU A 54 5.99 -3.25 4.26
CA GLU A 54 7.11 -3.20 5.21
C GLU A 54 7.92 -1.91 5.02
N ALA A 55 8.26 -1.53 3.79
CA ALA A 55 8.99 -0.30 3.50
C ALA A 55 8.24 0.95 4.00
N ILE A 56 6.92 1.00 3.75
CA ILE A 56 6.06 2.11 4.20
C ILE A 56 6.03 2.19 5.73
N ASN A 57 5.87 1.06 6.42
CA ASN A 57 5.85 1.04 7.87
C ASN A 57 7.19 1.49 8.46
N ARG A 58 8.31 1.06 7.88
CA ARG A 58 9.67 1.46 8.31
C ARG A 58 9.93 2.95 8.15
N ALA A 59 9.31 3.60 7.18
CA ALA A 59 9.45 5.04 6.98
C ALA A 59 9.01 5.88 8.20
N PHE A 60 8.11 5.35 9.04
CA PHE A 60 7.63 6.00 10.25
C PHE A 60 8.41 5.64 11.51
N GLU A 61 9.28 4.62 11.46
CA GLU A 61 9.97 4.06 12.62
C GLU A 61 11.48 4.31 12.59
N THR A 62 12.01 4.84 11.47
CA THR A 62 13.46 4.99 11.26
C THR A 62 13.82 6.37 10.75
N PRO A 63 15.08 6.86 10.99
CA PRO A 63 15.62 8.00 10.28
C PRO A 63 15.64 7.75 8.76
N LEU A 64 15.53 8.81 7.95
CA LEU A 64 15.44 8.72 6.49
C LEU A 64 16.53 7.85 5.85
N SER A 65 17.78 8.00 6.29
CA SER A 65 18.89 7.23 5.74
C SER A 65 18.72 5.72 5.93
N GLU A 66 18.25 5.30 7.10
CA GLU A 66 17.99 3.90 7.41
C GLU A 66 16.73 3.39 6.66
N GLY A 67 15.67 4.18 6.63
CA GLY A 67 14.47 3.88 5.84
C GLY A 67 14.80 3.64 4.37
N MET A 68 15.66 4.47 3.77
CA MET A 68 16.13 4.31 2.40
C MET A 68 16.98 3.04 2.19
N ASN A 69 17.77 2.63 3.20
CA ASN A 69 18.49 1.36 3.15
C ASN A 69 17.56 0.16 3.19
N VAL A 70 16.57 0.19 4.07
CA VAL A 70 15.54 -0.86 4.16
C VAL A 70 14.77 -0.98 2.84
N GLU A 71 14.29 0.14 2.29
CA GLU A 71 13.57 0.17 1.00
C GLU A 71 14.41 -0.44 -0.13
N ARG A 72 15.69 -0.05 -0.23
CA ARG A 72 16.62 -0.58 -1.22
C ARG A 72 16.82 -2.09 -1.10
N ASN A 73 16.96 -2.58 0.13
CA ASN A 73 17.13 -4.02 0.39
C ASN A 73 15.87 -4.79 0.02
N LEU A 74 14.67 -4.29 0.38
CA LEU A 74 13.40 -4.88 0.01
C LEU A 74 13.20 -4.87 -1.51
N PHE A 75 13.53 -3.75 -2.18
CA PHE A 75 13.51 -3.68 -3.64
C PHE A 75 14.44 -4.71 -4.29
N HIS A 76 15.69 -4.84 -3.80
CA HIS A 76 16.59 -5.87 -4.31
C HIS A 76 16.06 -7.28 -4.09
N SER A 77 15.38 -7.54 -2.97
CA SER A 77 14.77 -8.85 -2.69
C SER A 77 13.69 -9.23 -3.71
N THR A 78 13.00 -8.24 -4.31
CA THR A 78 12.03 -8.53 -5.39
C THR A 78 12.66 -9.17 -6.62
N PHE A 79 13.98 -9.04 -6.83
CA PHE A 79 14.67 -9.63 -7.97
C PHE A 79 14.75 -11.16 -7.92
N ALA A 80 14.54 -11.74 -6.75
CA ALA A 80 14.44 -13.20 -6.58
C ALA A 80 13.04 -13.74 -6.89
N LEU A 81 12.03 -12.88 -7.07
CA LEU A 81 10.66 -13.29 -7.34
C LEU A 81 10.42 -13.62 -8.81
N GLU A 82 9.77 -14.74 -9.10
CA GLU A 82 9.28 -15.06 -10.45
C GLU A 82 8.27 -14.00 -10.92
N ASP A 83 7.42 -13.50 -10.02
CA ASP A 83 6.42 -12.47 -10.30
C ASP A 83 7.03 -11.17 -10.82
N ARG A 84 8.27 -10.84 -10.44
CA ARG A 84 8.97 -9.68 -11.00
C ARG A 84 9.25 -9.87 -12.49
N ALA A 85 9.76 -11.04 -12.88
CA ALA A 85 10.03 -11.33 -14.29
C ALA A 85 8.73 -11.31 -15.11
N GLU A 86 7.66 -11.90 -14.56
CA GLU A 86 6.33 -11.88 -15.16
C GLU A 86 5.79 -10.46 -15.30
N GLY A 87 5.90 -9.64 -14.24
CA GLY A 87 5.44 -8.26 -14.25
C GLY A 87 6.14 -7.40 -15.31
N MET A 88 7.46 -7.56 -15.47
CA MET A 88 8.24 -6.88 -16.50
C MET A 88 7.84 -7.32 -17.91
N ALA A 89 7.68 -8.62 -18.14
CA ALA A 89 7.22 -9.17 -19.42
C ALA A 89 5.82 -8.67 -19.75
N ALA A 90 4.88 -8.73 -18.81
CA ALA A 90 3.51 -8.28 -18.97
C ALA A 90 3.44 -6.78 -19.30
N PHE A 91 4.30 -5.95 -18.66
CA PHE A 91 4.38 -4.52 -18.94
C PHE A 91 4.83 -4.24 -20.38
N ILE A 92 5.89 -4.93 -20.84
CA ILE A 92 6.41 -4.78 -22.22
C ILE A 92 5.35 -5.24 -23.24
N GLU A 93 4.68 -6.35 -22.97
CA GLU A 93 3.67 -6.96 -23.84
C GLU A 93 2.29 -6.30 -23.73
N LYS A 94 2.12 -5.31 -22.84
CA LYS A 94 0.87 -4.59 -22.57
C LYS A 94 -0.31 -5.51 -22.21
N ARG A 95 -0.05 -6.57 -21.46
CA ARG A 95 -1.03 -7.52 -20.93
C ARG A 95 -1.10 -7.47 -19.41
N LYS A 96 -2.11 -8.10 -18.83
CA LYS A 96 -2.19 -8.27 -17.37
C LYS A 96 -1.16 -9.35 -16.93
N PRO A 97 -0.43 -9.11 -15.82
CA PRO A 97 0.46 -10.11 -15.24
C PRO A 97 -0.34 -11.27 -14.63
N VAL A 98 0.26 -12.47 -14.64
CA VAL A 98 -0.27 -13.66 -13.97
C VAL A 98 0.67 -14.00 -12.82
N ASN A 99 0.40 -13.44 -11.64
CA ASN A 99 1.23 -13.62 -10.46
C ASN A 99 1.10 -15.05 -9.89
N LYS A 100 2.22 -15.65 -9.50
CA LYS A 100 2.30 -16.97 -8.86
C LYS A 100 2.60 -16.86 -7.36
N ASN A 101 2.82 -15.65 -6.86
CA ASN A 101 3.15 -15.33 -5.47
C ASN A 101 4.47 -15.98 -4.99
N ARG A 102 5.46 -16.02 -5.84
CA ARG A 102 6.77 -16.58 -5.54
C ARG A 102 7.87 -15.95 -6.39
#